data_fef56df72e4f11d9d99dd47dedfe325f
#
_entry.id   fef56df72e4f11d9d99dd47dedfe325f
#
_cell.length_a   1.000
_cell.length_b   1.000
_cell.length_c   1.000
_cell.angle_alpha   90.00
_cell.angle_beta   90.00
_cell.angle_gamma   90.00
#
_symmetry.space_group_name_H-M   'P 1'
#
loop_
_entity.id
_entity.type
_entity.pdbx_description
1 polymer ?
#
loop_
_entity_poly.entity_id
_entity_poly.type
_entity_poly.pdbx_seq_one_letter_code
_entity_poly.pdbx_strand_id
1 'polypeptide(L)'
;MLKKEYFSSPLLARFRDESLTGQAAGLSNGEEILEELIVIGSGTGIPTLRRGAPGLVVLSERTCLLIDSGSGTLGRMLQVGLTYRDLDLLLYTHIHPDHVSDLVPILFASKYADQPREKELLCVGGPGFQSYFEKLKNLYGSWVEPQSYPLTIKEMSRKELVYRDLRIFSKPMAHIAESVGYRIEFKDGKSMAISGDTDYCQNIIDLASEVDILVLECSFPDGKKVEGHLTPSLAGRIALESQCKKLLLTHFYPICDQSDVVSQCSPVYPGEIILGEDLMRVTI
;
A
#
# COMPACT_ATOMS: atom_id res chain seq x y z
N MET A 1 -13.72 -25.78 -5.11
CA MET A 1 -12.89 -26.15 -3.95
C MET A 1 -11.69 -25.22 -3.95
N LEU A 2 -11.81 -24.03 -3.34
CA LEU A 2 -10.70 -23.10 -3.18
C LEU A 2 -9.76 -23.67 -2.13
N LYS A 3 -8.48 -23.81 -2.46
CA LYS A 3 -7.47 -24.44 -1.60
C LYS A 3 -7.34 -23.68 -0.28
N LYS A 4 -7.40 -24.41 0.84
CA LYS A 4 -7.27 -23.92 2.22
C LYS A 4 -5.93 -23.22 2.55
N GLU A 5 -4.98 -23.15 1.61
CA GLU A 5 -3.61 -22.70 1.84
C GLU A 5 -3.45 -21.15 1.93
N TYR A 6 -4.45 -20.38 1.47
CA TYR A 6 -4.40 -18.92 1.50
C TYR A 6 -4.76 -18.28 2.86
N PHE A 7 -5.18 -19.08 3.85
CA PHE A 7 -5.76 -18.58 5.11
C PHE A 7 -4.88 -18.80 6.35
N SER A 8 -3.61 -19.14 6.19
CA SER A 8 -2.77 -19.62 7.30
C SER A 8 -1.69 -18.67 7.80
N SER A 9 -1.72 -17.36 7.47
CA SER A 9 -0.79 -16.42 8.09
C SER A 9 -1.15 -16.20 9.58
N PRO A 10 -0.19 -16.38 10.53
CA PRO A 10 -0.41 -16.08 11.94
C PRO A 10 -0.86 -14.64 12.19
N LEU A 11 -0.40 -13.68 11.37
CA LEU A 11 -0.83 -12.28 11.43
C LEU A 11 -2.31 -12.11 11.09
N LEU A 12 -2.82 -12.82 10.07
CA LEU A 12 -4.24 -12.75 9.70
C LEU A 12 -5.18 -13.27 10.81
N ALA A 13 -4.74 -14.25 11.60
CA ALA A 13 -5.53 -14.78 12.71
C ALA A 13 -5.82 -13.70 13.79
N ARG A 14 -4.95 -12.72 13.95
CA ARG A 14 -5.11 -11.61 14.90
C ARG A 14 -6.12 -10.56 14.48
N PHE A 15 -6.30 -10.37 13.17
CA PHE A 15 -7.25 -9.40 12.61
C PHE A 15 -8.65 -9.99 12.40
N ARG A 16 -8.82 -11.30 12.63
CA ARG A 16 -10.16 -11.93 12.59
C ARG A 16 -10.95 -11.56 13.83
N ASP A 17 -12.13 -11.04 13.61
CA ASP A 17 -13.11 -10.79 14.64
C ASP A 17 -13.47 -12.11 15.35
N GLU A 18 -13.22 -12.20 16.66
CA GLU A 18 -13.51 -13.36 17.49
C GLU A 18 -15.00 -13.76 17.47
N SER A 19 -15.89 -12.85 17.06
CA SER A 19 -17.33 -13.08 16.99
C SER A 19 -17.76 -14.09 15.91
N LEU A 20 -16.92 -14.35 14.90
CA LEU A 20 -17.26 -15.23 13.78
C LEU A 20 -16.83 -16.68 13.96
N THR A 21 -15.96 -17.01 14.89
CA THR A 21 -15.40 -18.37 15.04
C THR A 21 -15.56 -19.01 16.43
N GLY A 22 -15.92 -18.26 17.45
CA GLY A 22 -16.16 -18.79 18.82
C GLY A 22 -14.96 -19.49 19.48
N GLN A 23 -13.78 -19.43 18.89
CA GLN A 23 -12.53 -19.96 19.43
C GLN A 23 -11.41 -18.96 19.23
N ALA A 24 -10.94 -18.35 20.31
CA ALA A 24 -9.68 -17.63 20.34
C ALA A 24 -8.56 -18.61 19.93
N ALA A 25 -7.93 -18.39 18.80
CA ALA A 25 -6.69 -19.06 18.45
C ALA A 25 -5.59 -18.50 19.37
N GLY A 26 -5.38 -19.13 20.50
CA GLY A 26 -4.22 -18.88 21.36
C GLY A 26 -2.96 -19.16 20.55
N LEU A 27 -2.19 -18.12 20.26
CA LEU A 27 -0.86 -18.27 19.66
C LEU A 27 0.01 -19.02 20.65
N SER A 28 0.70 -20.06 20.18
CA SER A 28 1.76 -20.71 20.93
C SER A 28 2.85 -19.69 21.27
N ASN A 29 3.24 -19.60 22.53
CA ASN A 29 4.33 -18.74 23.00
C ASN A 29 5.59 -19.08 22.24
N GLY A 30 6.04 -18.20 21.33
CA GLY A 30 7.34 -18.29 20.65
C GLY A 30 7.35 -18.11 19.13
N GLU A 31 6.22 -17.90 18.45
CA GLU A 31 6.26 -17.56 17.03
C GLU A 31 6.64 -16.08 16.86
N GLU A 32 7.73 -15.84 16.17
CA GLU A 32 8.20 -14.52 15.78
C GLU A 32 7.18 -13.93 14.79
N ILE A 33 6.64 -12.75 15.09
CA ILE A 33 5.68 -12.09 14.22
C ILE A 33 6.50 -11.33 13.21
N LEU A 34 6.49 -11.81 11.97
CA LEU A 34 7.14 -11.16 10.86
C LEU A 34 6.17 -10.15 10.22
N GLU A 35 6.65 -8.93 10.00
CA GLU A 35 5.93 -7.94 9.23
C GLU A 35 5.74 -8.41 7.79
N GLU A 36 4.54 -8.22 7.25
CA GLU A 36 4.17 -8.73 5.93
C GLU A 36 3.66 -7.61 5.04
N LEU A 37 4.19 -7.54 3.82
CA LEU A 37 3.67 -6.72 2.72
C LEU A 37 2.86 -7.60 1.78
N ILE A 38 1.62 -7.18 1.45
CA ILE A 38 0.75 -7.86 0.49
C ILE A 38 0.47 -6.90 -0.66
N VAL A 39 0.82 -7.28 -1.87
CA VAL A 39 0.49 -6.54 -3.09
C VAL A 39 -0.97 -6.86 -3.46
N ILE A 40 -1.89 -5.94 -3.22
CA ILE A 40 -3.31 -6.14 -3.55
C ILE A 40 -3.56 -5.90 -5.04
N GLY A 41 -2.87 -4.92 -5.61
CA GLY A 41 -2.89 -4.64 -7.03
C GLY A 41 -1.56 -4.07 -7.49
N SER A 42 -1.00 -4.65 -8.54
CA SER A 42 0.34 -4.35 -9.08
C SER A 42 0.32 -3.57 -10.40
N GLY A 43 -0.87 -3.24 -10.90
CA GLY A 43 -1.08 -2.48 -12.13
C GLY A 43 -1.44 -1.03 -11.90
N THR A 44 -2.14 -0.44 -12.85
CA THR A 44 -2.49 0.98 -12.95
C THR A 44 -3.99 1.16 -13.18
N GLY A 45 -4.43 2.37 -13.51
CA GLY A 45 -5.81 2.64 -13.95
C GLY A 45 -6.20 1.99 -15.28
N ILE A 46 -5.27 1.41 -16.03
CA ILE A 46 -5.56 0.65 -17.24
C ILE A 46 -5.92 -0.78 -16.87
N PRO A 47 -7.20 -1.20 -17.01
CA PRO A 47 -7.64 -2.51 -16.54
C PRO A 47 -7.02 -3.64 -17.38
N THR A 48 -6.52 -4.67 -16.69
CA THR A 48 -6.07 -5.92 -17.30
C THR A 48 -6.61 -7.10 -16.50
N LEU A 49 -6.60 -8.30 -17.07
CA LEU A 49 -6.96 -9.52 -16.34
C LEU A 49 -5.86 -9.96 -15.35
N ARG A 50 -4.65 -9.49 -15.55
CA ARG A 50 -3.48 -9.91 -14.76
C ARG A 50 -3.24 -9.01 -13.57
N ARG A 51 -3.41 -7.69 -13.72
CA ARG A 51 -3.04 -6.69 -12.72
C ARG A 51 -4.21 -5.77 -12.42
N GLY A 52 -4.53 -5.66 -11.14
CA GLY A 52 -5.48 -4.69 -10.65
C GLY A 52 -4.84 -3.33 -10.35
N ALA A 53 -5.67 -2.32 -10.16
CA ALA A 53 -5.24 -0.98 -9.79
C ALA A 53 -4.47 -0.97 -8.45
N PRO A 54 -3.60 0.04 -8.19
CA PRO A 54 -2.66 0.04 -7.08
C PRO A 54 -3.33 -0.13 -5.71
N GLY A 55 -2.71 -0.95 -4.88
CA GLY A 55 -3.06 -1.12 -3.48
C GLY A 55 -2.08 -2.08 -2.81
N LEU A 56 -1.59 -1.70 -1.63
CA LEU A 56 -0.68 -2.51 -0.84
C LEU A 56 -1.21 -2.60 0.59
N VAL A 57 -1.18 -3.79 1.18
CA VAL A 57 -1.46 -3.96 2.61
C VAL A 57 -0.16 -4.26 3.34
N VAL A 58 0.06 -3.59 4.45
CA VAL A 58 1.14 -3.88 5.39
C VAL A 58 0.50 -4.37 6.69
N LEU A 59 0.90 -5.56 7.11
CA LEU A 59 0.53 -6.14 8.39
C LEU A 59 1.70 -6.07 9.34
N SER A 60 1.49 -5.47 10.51
CA SER A 60 2.44 -5.46 11.61
C SER A 60 1.82 -6.09 12.86
N GLU A 61 2.55 -6.11 13.97
CA GLU A 61 2.07 -6.69 15.23
C GLU A 61 0.68 -6.16 15.64
N ARG A 62 0.40 -4.86 15.40
CA ARG A 62 -0.81 -4.18 15.92
C ARG A 62 -1.57 -3.37 14.88
N THR A 63 -1.10 -3.34 13.62
CA THR A 63 -1.65 -2.44 12.62
C THR A 63 -1.87 -3.16 11.28
N CYS A 64 -3.08 -3.04 10.75
CA CYS A 64 -3.41 -3.34 9.37
C CYS A 64 -3.49 -2.01 8.60
N LEU A 65 -2.47 -1.75 7.79
CA LEU A 65 -2.32 -0.53 7.00
C LEU A 65 -2.59 -0.84 5.53
N LEU A 66 -3.44 -0.05 4.88
CA LEU A 66 -3.62 -0.05 3.43
C LEU A 66 -2.99 1.21 2.84
N ILE A 67 -2.11 1.03 1.84
CA ILE A 67 -1.49 2.12 1.08
C ILE A 67 -2.10 2.11 -0.31
N ASP A 68 -2.76 3.19 -0.65
CA ASP A 68 -3.61 3.37 -1.81
C ASP A 68 -4.76 2.35 -1.89
N SER A 69 -5.84 2.72 -2.53
CA SER A 69 -7.01 1.88 -2.74
C SER A 69 -7.60 2.12 -4.13
N GLY A 70 -6.89 1.65 -5.12
CA GLY A 70 -7.37 1.68 -6.49
C GLY A 70 -8.59 0.79 -6.71
N SER A 71 -9.20 0.91 -7.87
CA SER A 71 -10.43 0.20 -8.19
C SER A 71 -10.33 -1.32 -7.99
N GLY A 72 -11.23 -1.90 -7.20
CA GLY A 72 -11.29 -3.32 -6.90
C GLY A 72 -10.40 -3.78 -5.74
N THR A 73 -9.68 -2.89 -5.08
CA THR A 73 -8.86 -3.19 -3.89
C THR A 73 -9.67 -3.84 -2.79
N LEU A 74 -10.84 -3.29 -2.47
CA LEU A 74 -11.74 -3.83 -1.44
C LEU A 74 -12.13 -5.30 -1.71
N GLY A 75 -12.45 -5.62 -2.95
CA GLY A 75 -12.79 -7.00 -3.36
C GLY A 75 -11.57 -7.95 -3.33
N ARG A 76 -10.38 -7.47 -3.71
CA ARG A 76 -9.15 -8.28 -3.68
C ARG A 76 -8.64 -8.52 -2.27
N MET A 77 -8.86 -7.60 -1.34
CA MET A 77 -8.54 -7.83 0.08
C MET A 77 -9.25 -9.07 0.63
N LEU A 78 -10.48 -9.35 0.20
CA LEU A 78 -11.19 -10.57 0.62
C LEU A 78 -10.48 -11.86 0.18
N GLN A 79 -9.79 -11.84 -0.96
CA GLN A 79 -9.06 -13.00 -1.48
C GLN A 79 -7.81 -13.32 -0.65
N VAL A 80 -7.28 -12.34 0.08
CA VAL A 80 -6.18 -12.54 1.03
C VAL A 80 -6.66 -12.66 2.48
N GLY A 81 -7.98 -12.74 2.70
CA GLY A 81 -8.60 -12.95 4.01
C GLY A 81 -8.77 -11.69 4.85
N LEU A 82 -8.67 -10.51 4.24
CA LEU A 82 -8.85 -9.21 4.88
C LEU A 82 -10.17 -8.55 4.45
N THR A 83 -10.72 -7.74 5.34
CA THR A 83 -11.95 -6.98 5.11
C THR A 83 -11.73 -5.50 5.43
N TYR A 84 -12.70 -4.64 5.10
CA TYR A 84 -12.70 -3.23 5.52
C TYR A 84 -12.65 -3.05 7.05
N ARG A 85 -13.06 -4.06 7.84
CA ARG A 85 -13.05 -4.01 9.31
C ARG A 85 -11.66 -4.13 9.89
N ASP A 86 -10.77 -4.83 9.20
CA ASP A 86 -9.41 -5.09 9.67
C ASP A 86 -8.54 -3.83 9.59
N LEU A 87 -8.85 -2.92 8.66
CA LEU A 87 -8.08 -1.70 8.40
C LEU A 87 -8.01 -0.79 9.64
N ASP A 88 -6.82 -0.34 9.99
CA ASP A 88 -6.55 0.65 11.04
C ASP A 88 -6.21 2.02 10.45
N LEU A 89 -5.43 2.00 9.38
CA LEU A 89 -4.84 3.17 8.75
C LEU A 89 -4.91 3.04 7.23
N LEU A 90 -5.32 4.11 6.55
CA LEU A 90 -5.20 4.27 5.12
C LEU A 90 -4.15 5.35 4.85
N LEU A 91 -3.13 5.05 4.03
CA LEU A 91 -2.20 6.04 3.50
C LEU A 91 -2.45 6.21 2.01
N TYR A 92 -2.59 7.44 1.57
CA TYR A 92 -2.73 7.77 0.16
C TYR A 92 -1.50 8.51 -0.33
N THR A 93 -0.87 7.97 -1.38
CA THR A 93 0.32 8.59 -1.99
C THR A 93 -0.06 9.85 -2.75
N HIS A 94 -1.16 9.82 -3.47
CA HIS A 94 -1.75 10.96 -4.18
C HIS A 94 -3.21 10.69 -4.54
N ILE A 95 -3.85 11.64 -5.27
CA ILE A 95 -5.31 11.64 -5.49
C ILE A 95 -5.72 11.24 -6.91
N HIS A 96 -4.85 10.62 -7.71
CA HIS A 96 -5.28 10.08 -9.00
C HIS A 96 -6.33 8.97 -8.81
N PRO A 97 -7.30 8.84 -9.74
CA PRO A 97 -8.41 7.91 -9.58
C PRO A 97 -8.01 6.46 -9.32
N ASP A 98 -6.95 5.99 -9.93
CA ASP A 98 -6.46 4.62 -9.74
C ASP A 98 -5.83 4.37 -8.38
N HIS A 99 -5.54 5.40 -7.60
CA HIS A 99 -5.03 5.29 -6.23
C HIS A 99 -6.11 5.47 -5.15
N VAL A 100 -7.24 6.13 -5.47
CA VAL A 100 -8.24 6.52 -4.46
C VAL A 100 -9.65 5.99 -4.72
N SER A 101 -9.91 5.30 -5.84
CA SER A 101 -11.28 4.93 -6.27
C SER A 101 -12.04 4.11 -5.25
N ASP A 102 -11.39 3.22 -4.49
CA ASP A 102 -12.06 2.38 -3.50
C ASP A 102 -12.21 3.05 -2.13
N LEU A 103 -11.76 4.30 -1.93
CA LEU A 103 -12.03 5.03 -0.67
C LEU A 103 -13.53 5.11 -0.40
N VAL A 104 -14.33 5.49 -1.39
CA VAL A 104 -15.78 5.59 -1.25
C VAL A 104 -16.43 4.23 -0.95
N PRO A 105 -16.17 3.14 -1.68
CA PRO A 105 -16.61 1.80 -1.32
C PRO A 105 -16.21 1.33 0.09
N ILE A 106 -14.98 1.63 0.53
CA ILE A 106 -14.51 1.28 1.88
C ILE A 106 -15.34 2.00 2.95
N LEU A 107 -15.56 3.31 2.80
CA LEU A 107 -16.36 4.10 3.74
C LEU A 107 -17.84 3.67 3.73
N PHE A 108 -18.40 3.39 2.56
CA PHE A 108 -19.77 2.91 2.40
C PHE A 108 -19.95 1.54 3.05
N ALA A 109 -19.07 0.57 2.78
CA ALA A 109 -19.11 -0.75 3.41
C ALA A 109 -18.96 -0.66 4.93
N SER A 110 -18.09 0.23 5.42
CA SER A 110 -17.89 0.46 6.86
C SER A 110 -19.14 0.95 7.57
N LYS A 111 -20.05 1.61 6.85
CA LYS A 111 -21.28 2.17 7.40
C LYS A 111 -22.49 1.24 7.28
N TYR A 112 -22.65 0.55 6.14
CA TYR A 112 -23.89 -0.12 5.75
C TYR A 112 -23.88 -1.65 5.80
N ALA A 113 -22.81 -2.25 6.32
CA ALA A 113 -22.80 -3.69 6.54
C ALA A 113 -23.78 -4.11 7.66
N ASP A 114 -24.20 -5.37 7.65
CA ASP A 114 -25.03 -5.96 8.74
C ASP A 114 -24.35 -5.79 10.11
N GLN A 115 -23.04 -5.79 10.10
CA GLN A 115 -22.20 -5.42 11.25
C GLN A 115 -21.35 -4.24 10.86
N PRO A 116 -21.77 -3.01 11.15
CA PRO A 116 -21.01 -1.82 10.81
C PRO A 116 -19.68 -1.78 11.58
N ARG A 117 -18.73 -1.03 11.02
CA ARG A 117 -17.45 -0.82 11.68
C ARG A 117 -17.63 -0.02 12.97
N GLU A 118 -16.94 -0.42 14.05
CA GLU A 118 -16.86 0.32 15.31
C GLU A 118 -15.45 0.85 15.59
N LYS A 119 -14.44 0.14 15.08
CA LYS A 119 -13.02 0.48 15.21
C LYS A 119 -12.71 1.79 14.47
N GLU A 120 -11.98 2.68 15.11
CA GLU A 120 -11.52 3.95 14.48
C GLU A 120 -10.80 3.71 13.15
N LEU A 121 -10.87 4.68 12.24
CA LEU A 121 -10.16 4.67 10.97
C LEU A 121 -9.42 5.99 10.81
N LEU A 122 -8.11 5.92 10.62
CA LEU A 122 -7.28 7.07 10.27
C LEU A 122 -6.97 7.03 8.77
N CYS A 123 -7.31 8.09 8.05
CA CYS A 123 -6.96 8.28 6.64
C CYS A 123 -5.97 9.44 6.53
N VAL A 124 -4.84 9.19 5.88
CA VAL A 124 -3.76 10.17 5.71
C VAL A 124 -3.40 10.25 4.24
N GLY A 125 -3.23 11.45 3.71
CA GLY A 125 -2.75 11.69 2.36
C GLY A 125 -1.77 12.85 2.30
N GLY A 126 -1.28 13.16 1.10
CA GLY A 126 -0.46 14.33 0.82
C GLY A 126 -1.24 15.65 0.94
N PRO A 127 -0.61 16.79 0.61
CA PRO A 127 -1.27 18.10 0.57
C PRO A 127 -2.52 18.07 -0.32
N GLY A 128 -3.62 18.68 0.12
CA GLY A 128 -4.88 18.70 -0.62
C GLY A 128 -5.82 17.51 -0.36
N PHE A 129 -5.38 16.47 0.36
CA PHE A 129 -6.20 15.29 0.64
C PHE A 129 -7.44 15.61 1.48
N GLN A 130 -7.36 16.53 2.45
CA GLN A 130 -8.53 17.01 3.20
C GLN A 130 -9.54 17.69 2.27
N SER A 131 -9.07 18.56 1.38
CA SER A 131 -9.95 19.23 0.40
C SER A 131 -10.59 18.21 -0.56
N TYR A 132 -9.86 17.19 -0.99
CA TYR A 132 -10.40 16.08 -1.79
C TYR A 132 -11.50 15.35 -1.03
N PHE A 133 -11.29 15.00 0.24
CA PHE A 133 -12.27 14.32 1.07
C PHE A 133 -13.55 15.16 1.27
N GLU A 134 -13.42 16.48 1.53
CA GLU A 134 -14.58 17.38 1.64
C GLU A 134 -15.38 17.44 0.32
N LYS A 135 -14.71 17.41 -0.83
CA LYS A 135 -15.40 17.31 -2.13
C LYS A 135 -16.16 16.00 -2.30
N LEU A 136 -15.59 14.88 -1.84
CA LEU A 136 -16.29 13.58 -1.81
C LEU A 136 -17.51 13.63 -0.89
N LYS A 137 -17.40 14.22 0.29
CA LYS A 137 -18.55 14.43 1.20
C LYS A 137 -19.64 15.28 0.56
N ASN A 138 -19.28 16.35 -0.12
CA ASN A 138 -20.25 17.21 -0.82
C ASN A 138 -20.96 16.45 -1.95
N LEU A 139 -20.26 15.53 -2.63
CA LEU A 139 -20.82 14.73 -3.71
C LEU A 139 -21.72 13.59 -3.20
N TYR A 140 -21.24 12.83 -2.22
CA TYR A 140 -21.91 11.62 -1.73
C TYR A 140 -22.75 11.85 -0.47
N GLY A 141 -22.61 13.02 0.19
CA GLY A 141 -23.36 13.35 1.40
C GLY A 141 -23.15 12.32 2.51
N SER A 142 -24.22 12.00 3.19
CA SER A 142 -24.18 11.06 4.32
C SER A 142 -23.76 9.64 3.96
N TRP A 143 -23.65 9.27 2.67
CA TRP A 143 -23.25 7.93 2.26
C TRP A 143 -21.80 7.58 2.63
N VAL A 144 -20.91 8.57 2.76
CA VAL A 144 -19.49 8.39 3.13
C VAL A 144 -19.17 8.92 4.53
N GLU A 145 -20.14 9.44 5.25
CA GLU A 145 -19.95 9.90 6.63
C GLU A 145 -20.10 8.72 7.61
N PRO A 146 -19.15 8.51 8.52
CA PRO A 146 -19.25 7.45 9.52
C PRO A 146 -20.41 7.70 10.49
N GLN A 147 -21.04 6.63 10.99
CA GLN A 147 -22.08 6.69 12.00
C GLN A 147 -21.69 5.98 13.31
N SER A 148 -20.94 4.89 13.19
CA SER A 148 -20.63 3.98 14.29
C SER A 148 -19.16 3.96 14.68
N TYR A 149 -18.29 4.66 13.94
CA TYR A 149 -16.85 4.68 14.21
C TYR A 149 -16.24 6.08 14.02
N PRO A 150 -15.17 6.40 14.75
CA PRO A 150 -14.41 7.62 14.53
C PRO A 150 -13.65 7.54 13.19
N LEU A 151 -13.81 8.56 12.35
CA LEU A 151 -13.01 8.75 11.13
C LEU A 151 -12.18 10.01 11.29
N THR A 152 -10.88 9.88 11.11
CA THR A 152 -9.95 11.02 11.14
C THR A 152 -9.26 11.16 9.80
N ILE A 153 -9.31 12.37 9.21
CA ILE A 153 -8.62 12.71 7.96
C ILE A 153 -7.45 13.64 8.28
N LYS A 154 -6.25 13.30 7.82
CA LYS A 154 -5.02 14.08 8.03
C LYS A 154 -4.23 14.26 6.74
N GLU A 155 -3.40 15.29 6.72
CA GLU A 155 -2.40 15.54 5.67
C GLU A 155 -0.99 15.45 6.22
N MET A 156 -0.11 14.81 5.45
CA MET A 156 1.31 14.69 5.74
C MET A 156 2.16 15.07 4.53
N SER A 157 3.15 15.95 4.76
CA SER A 157 4.23 16.20 3.82
C SER A 157 5.44 16.70 4.61
N ARG A 158 6.60 16.06 4.44
CA ARG A 158 7.81 16.31 5.25
C ARG A 158 7.55 16.23 6.76
N LYS A 159 6.76 15.25 7.18
CA LYS A 159 6.29 15.05 8.56
C LYS A 159 6.51 13.62 9.02
N GLU A 160 6.42 13.43 10.33
CA GLU A 160 6.39 12.15 11.01
C GLU A 160 4.99 11.92 11.61
N LEU A 161 4.54 10.68 11.57
CA LEU A 161 3.36 10.17 12.27
C LEU A 161 3.75 8.92 13.05
N VAL A 162 3.55 8.92 14.34
CA VAL A 162 3.60 7.70 15.16
C VAL A 162 2.17 7.17 15.27
N TYR A 163 1.97 5.93 14.86
CA TYR A 163 0.68 5.24 14.93
C TYR A 163 0.87 3.82 15.43
N ARG A 164 0.44 3.56 16.66
CA ARG A 164 0.60 2.28 17.36
C ARG A 164 2.05 1.80 17.38
N ASP A 165 2.37 0.77 16.60
CA ASP A 165 3.68 0.14 16.46
C ASP A 165 4.48 0.61 15.25
N LEU A 166 3.97 1.62 14.54
CA LEU A 166 4.60 2.17 13.33
C LEU A 166 5.08 3.60 13.54
N ARG A 167 6.25 3.93 12.97
CA ARG A 167 6.71 5.31 12.71
C ARG A 167 6.71 5.53 11.21
N ILE A 168 6.00 6.55 10.76
CA ILE A 168 5.76 6.82 9.34
C ILE A 168 6.28 8.21 9.02
N PHE A 169 7.16 8.29 8.03
CA PHE A 169 7.70 9.55 7.50
C PHE A 169 7.20 9.76 6.09
N SER A 170 6.99 11.01 5.69
CA SER A 170 6.59 11.35 4.32
C SER A 170 7.49 12.41 3.71
N LYS A 171 7.72 12.31 2.40
CA LYS A 171 8.36 13.34 1.58
C LYS A 171 7.60 13.52 0.26
N PRO A 172 7.60 14.74 -0.33
CA PRO A 172 7.03 14.97 -1.66
C PRO A 172 7.72 14.12 -2.73
N MET A 173 6.94 13.64 -3.70
CA MET A 173 7.43 12.92 -4.87
C MET A 173 7.38 13.77 -6.12
N ALA A 174 8.12 13.36 -7.16
CA ALA A 174 8.21 14.08 -8.44
C ALA A 174 7.12 13.58 -9.40
N HIS A 175 5.86 13.91 -9.12
CA HIS A 175 4.71 13.53 -9.95
C HIS A 175 3.70 14.69 -10.02
N ILE A 176 2.72 14.76 -9.12
CA ILE A 176 1.86 15.93 -8.95
C ILE A 176 2.12 16.61 -7.59
N ALA A 177 1.61 17.82 -7.40
CA ALA A 177 1.90 18.62 -6.19
C ALA A 177 1.46 17.95 -4.88
N GLU A 178 0.45 17.10 -4.96
CA GLU A 178 -0.13 16.34 -3.87
C GLU A 178 0.63 15.04 -3.56
N SER A 179 1.55 14.62 -4.45
CA SER A 179 2.23 13.32 -4.35
C SER A 179 3.24 13.26 -3.21
N VAL A 180 3.13 12.20 -2.41
CA VAL A 180 4.07 11.87 -1.33
C VAL A 180 4.43 10.40 -1.36
N GLY A 181 5.69 10.10 -1.02
CA GLY A 181 6.13 8.76 -0.66
C GLY A 181 6.20 8.63 0.86
N TYR A 182 6.28 7.39 1.32
CA TYR A 182 6.32 7.06 2.74
C TYR A 182 7.51 6.16 3.06
N ARG A 183 8.12 6.37 4.23
CA ARG A 183 8.96 5.41 4.94
C ARG A 183 8.21 4.93 6.16
N ILE A 184 8.19 3.64 6.40
CA ILE A 184 7.55 2.99 7.54
C ILE A 184 8.63 2.23 8.30
N GLU A 185 8.79 2.55 9.58
CA GLU A 185 9.69 1.85 10.50
C GLU A 185 8.85 1.05 11.48
N PHE A 186 9.22 -0.21 11.67
CA PHE A 186 8.57 -1.17 12.54
C PHE A 186 9.27 -1.24 13.89
N LYS A 187 8.59 -1.77 14.88
CA LYS A 187 9.10 -1.86 16.26
C LYS A 187 10.32 -2.78 16.39
N ASP A 188 10.43 -3.79 15.55
CA ASP A 188 11.55 -4.73 15.50
C ASP A 188 12.83 -4.13 14.86
N GLY A 189 12.74 -2.90 14.35
CA GLY A 189 13.83 -2.19 13.69
C GLY A 189 13.88 -2.35 12.17
N LYS A 190 13.03 -3.18 11.59
CA LYS A 190 12.88 -3.26 10.14
C LYS A 190 12.24 -2.01 9.57
N SER A 191 12.36 -1.83 8.26
CA SER A 191 11.81 -0.65 7.59
C SER A 191 11.49 -0.91 6.13
N MET A 192 10.51 -0.17 5.63
CA MET A 192 10.19 -0.13 4.22
C MET A 192 9.99 1.29 3.73
N ALA A 193 10.16 1.50 2.41
CA ALA A 193 9.77 2.73 1.76
C ALA A 193 8.91 2.44 0.53
N ILE A 194 7.99 3.35 0.23
CA ILE A 194 7.14 3.31 -0.97
C ILE A 194 7.08 4.66 -1.63
N SER A 195 7.23 4.70 -2.95
CA SER A 195 7.17 5.95 -3.70
C SER A 195 5.75 6.44 -3.99
N GLY A 196 4.78 5.52 -4.23
CA GLY A 196 3.65 5.87 -5.10
C GLY A 196 4.16 6.22 -6.50
N ASP A 197 3.44 7.06 -7.24
CA ASP A 197 3.92 7.52 -8.55
C ASP A 197 4.96 8.62 -8.39
N THR A 198 6.06 8.49 -9.11
CA THR A 198 7.17 9.45 -9.07
C THR A 198 8.07 9.34 -10.29
N ASP A 199 8.70 10.44 -10.66
CA ASP A 199 9.94 10.41 -11.41
C ASP A 199 11.14 10.22 -10.48
N TYR A 200 12.34 10.06 -11.05
CA TYR A 200 13.57 10.04 -10.28
C TYR A 200 13.73 11.35 -9.48
N CYS A 201 13.86 11.24 -8.16
CA CYS A 201 14.07 12.39 -7.30
C CYS A 201 14.82 12.03 -6.01
N GLN A 202 15.49 13.02 -5.41
CA GLN A 202 16.27 12.83 -4.19
C GLN A 202 15.40 12.43 -3.00
N ASN A 203 14.15 12.88 -2.94
CA ASN A 203 13.28 12.60 -1.80
C ASN A 203 12.98 11.11 -1.60
N ILE A 204 12.82 10.33 -2.68
CA ILE A 204 12.62 8.88 -2.55
C ILE A 204 13.92 8.17 -2.15
N ILE A 205 15.06 8.61 -2.66
CA ILE A 205 16.37 8.08 -2.26
C ILE A 205 16.59 8.26 -0.76
N ASP A 206 16.29 9.47 -0.25
CA ASP A 206 16.41 9.78 1.17
C ASP A 206 15.44 8.97 2.05
N LEU A 207 14.16 8.78 1.61
CA LEU A 207 13.19 7.96 2.33
C LEU A 207 13.62 6.49 2.38
N ALA A 208 14.19 6.01 1.28
CA ALA A 208 14.58 4.62 1.08
C ALA A 208 15.97 4.29 1.63
N SER A 209 16.66 5.24 2.28
CA SER A 209 18.01 4.99 2.79
C SER A 209 18.04 3.76 3.70
N GLU A 210 18.80 2.74 3.26
CA GLU A 210 19.08 1.48 3.97
C GLU A 210 17.83 0.70 4.44
N VAL A 211 16.67 0.85 3.77
CA VAL A 211 15.46 0.09 4.13
C VAL A 211 15.60 -1.39 3.76
N ASP A 212 14.87 -2.23 4.50
CA ASP A 212 14.81 -3.67 4.22
C ASP A 212 14.11 -3.96 2.90
N ILE A 213 13.05 -3.21 2.57
CA ILE A 213 12.35 -3.29 1.29
C ILE A 213 11.98 -1.90 0.75
N LEU A 214 12.34 -1.66 -0.50
CA LEU A 214 11.93 -0.47 -1.25
C LEU A 214 10.90 -0.89 -2.29
N VAL A 215 9.70 -0.29 -2.22
CA VAL A 215 8.63 -0.49 -3.19
C VAL A 215 8.60 0.71 -4.13
N LEU A 216 8.90 0.49 -5.40
CA LEU A 216 8.90 1.52 -6.43
C LEU A 216 7.87 1.22 -7.52
N GLU A 217 7.25 2.27 -8.02
CA GLU A 217 6.59 2.20 -9.32
C GLU A 217 7.61 1.87 -10.41
N CYS A 218 7.16 1.18 -11.46
CA CYS A 218 7.91 0.89 -12.66
C CYS A 218 6.96 0.89 -13.86
N SER A 219 6.43 2.05 -14.18
CA SER A 219 5.26 2.21 -15.05
C SER A 219 5.56 1.90 -16.51
N PHE A 220 6.78 2.13 -16.97
CA PHE A 220 7.13 1.99 -18.39
C PHE A 220 8.50 1.33 -18.55
N PRO A 221 8.70 0.48 -19.59
CA PRO A 221 10.00 -0.09 -19.87
C PRO A 221 11.00 1.00 -20.33
N ASP A 222 12.29 0.73 -20.21
CA ASP A 222 13.33 1.60 -20.73
C ASP A 222 13.08 1.91 -22.21
N GLY A 223 13.36 3.14 -22.64
CA GLY A 223 13.06 3.61 -23.99
C GLY A 223 11.61 4.03 -24.25
N LYS A 224 10.71 3.85 -23.25
CA LYS A 224 9.32 4.33 -23.26
C LYS A 224 9.00 5.24 -22.07
N LYS A 225 10.03 5.90 -21.53
CA LYS A 225 9.91 6.82 -20.38
C LYS A 225 8.80 7.84 -20.59
N VAL A 226 7.96 8.00 -19.58
CA VAL A 226 6.96 9.07 -19.47
C VAL A 226 7.33 9.96 -18.29
N GLU A 227 7.20 11.27 -18.43
CA GLU A 227 7.46 12.23 -17.37
C GLU A 227 6.56 11.96 -16.16
N GLY A 228 7.13 12.07 -14.95
CA GLY A 228 6.43 11.77 -13.70
C GLY A 228 6.39 10.29 -13.33
N HIS A 229 7.00 9.40 -14.11
CA HIS A 229 7.04 7.95 -13.85
C HIS A 229 8.45 7.36 -14.02
N LEU A 230 8.70 6.21 -13.42
CA LEU A 230 9.97 5.49 -13.49
C LEU A 230 9.99 4.46 -14.62
N THR A 231 11.21 4.11 -14.97
CA THR A 231 11.56 2.95 -15.79
C THR A 231 12.41 1.98 -14.96
N PRO A 232 12.61 0.72 -15.40
CA PRO A 232 13.43 -0.26 -14.66
C PRO A 232 14.82 0.24 -14.31
N SER A 233 15.54 0.86 -15.24
CA SER A 233 16.88 1.41 -14.97
C SER A 233 16.86 2.55 -13.97
N LEU A 234 15.86 3.43 -14.00
CA LEU A 234 15.71 4.52 -13.03
C LEU A 234 15.34 3.99 -11.64
N ALA A 235 14.45 3.00 -11.55
CA ALA A 235 14.11 2.33 -10.31
C ALA A 235 15.34 1.61 -9.71
N GLY A 236 16.10 0.89 -10.55
CA GLY A 236 17.36 0.28 -10.14
C GLY A 236 18.39 1.30 -9.64
N ARG A 237 18.46 2.46 -10.26
CA ARG A 237 19.34 3.55 -9.81
C ARG A 237 18.95 4.10 -8.45
N ILE A 238 17.66 4.33 -8.19
CA ILE A 238 17.16 4.74 -6.87
C ILE A 238 17.51 3.68 -5.82
N ALA A 239 17.28 2.39 -6.15
CA ALA A 239 17.59 1.29 -5.24
C ALA A 239 19.08 1.19 -4.90
N LEU A 240 19.96 1.38 -5.88
CA LEU A 240 21.40 1.42 -5.67
C LEU A 240 21.83 2.61 -4.79
N GLU A 241 21.36 3.81 -5.11
CA GLU A 241 21.72 5.03 -4.39
C GLU A 241 21.17 5.06 -2.96
N SER A 242 19.99 4.47 -2.72
CA SER A 242 19.40 4.35 -1.39
C SER A 242 19.98 3.21 -0.55
N GLN A 243 20.75 2.29 -1.16
CA GLN A 243 21.30 1.10 -0.50
C GLN A 243 20.22 0.21 0.14
N CYS A 244 19.02 0.14 -0.43
CA CYS A 244 17.97 -0.75 0.06
C CYS A 244 18.40 -2.21 -0.08
N LYS A 245 17.88 -3.10 0.80
CA LYS A 245 18.25 -4.53 0.77
C LYS A 245 17.50 -5.30 -0.30
N LYS A 246 16.21 -4.98 -0.52
CA LYS A 246 15.35 -5.59 -1.54
C LYS A 246 14.60 -4.50 -2.31
N LEU A 247 14.41 -4.68 -3.61
CA LEU A 247 13.61 -3.81 -4.48
C LEU A 247 12.38 -4.57 -4.97
N LEU A 248 11.18 -4.08 -4.63
CA LEU A 248 9.92 -4.55 -5.21
C LEU A 248 9.43 -3.52 -6.22
N LEU A 249 9.24 -3.95 -7.47
CA LEU A 249 8.68 -3.14 -8.54
C LEU A 249 7.19 -3.41 -8.69
N THR A 250 6.40 -2.36 -8.87
CA THR A 250 4.93 -2.42 -9.00
C THR A 250 4.42 -1.33 -9.94
N HIS A 251 3.11 -1.12 -10.02
CA HIS A 251 2.48 -0.09 -10.83
C HIS A 251 2.81 -0.22 -12.33
N PHE A 252 2.68 -1.45 -12.85
CA PHE A 252 3.02 -1.75 -14.23
C PHE A 252 1.90 -1.38 -15.21
N TYR A 253 2.17 -0.54 -16.18
CA TYR A 253 1.32 -0.42 -17.37
C TYR A 253 1.39 -1.70 -18.22
N PRO A 254 0.35 -2.02 -19.02
CA PRO A 254 0.31 -3.26 -19.80
C PRO A 254 1.52 -3.50 -20.73
N ILE A 255 2.19 -2.43 -21.14
CA ILE A 255 3.41 -2.52 -21.95
C ILE A 255 4.58 -3.16 -21.21
N CYS A 256 4.61 -3.07 -19.86
CA CYS A 256 5.65 -3.70 -19.05
C CYS A 256 5.54 -5.23 -19.07
N ASP A 257 4.33 -5.77 -19.20
CA ASP A 257 4.13 -7.24 -19.31
C ASP A 257 4.66 -7.83 -20.61
N GLN A 258 4.98 -6.97 -21.59
CA GLN A 258 5.60 -7.34 -22.88
C GLN A 258 7.12 -7.12 -22.89
N SER A 259 7.70 -6.74 -21.74
CA SER A 259 9.12 -6.36 -21.62
C SER A 259 9.77 -7.17 -20.48
N ASP A 260 11.05 -7.45 -20.64
CA ASP A 260 11.83 -8.01 -19.53
C ASP A 260 12.32 -6.89 -18.61
N VAL A 261 11.48 -6.54 -17.63
CA VAL A 261 11.74 -5.48 -16.65
C VAL A 261 12.95 -5.81 -15.78
N VAL A 262 13.14 -7.09 -15.40
CA VAL A 262 14.29 -7.51 -14.58
C VAL A 262 15.60 -7.33 -15.33
N SER A 263 15.69 -7.76 -16.58
CA SER A 263 16.89 -7.59 -17.40
C SER A 263 17.25 -6.12 -17.67
N GLN A 264 16.27 -5.19 -17.59
CA GLN A 264 16.53 -3.75 -17.70
C GLN A 264 17.01 -3.15 -16.38
N CYS A 265 16.54 -3.65 -15.23
CA CYS A 265 16.86 -3.16 -13.89
C CYS A 265 18.20 -3.72 -13.37
N SER A 266 18.44 -5.02 -13.52
CA SER A 266 19.55 -5.75 -12.91
C SER A 266 20.97 -5.28 -13.28
N PRO A 267 21.24 -4.69 -14.46
CA PRO A 267 22.55 -4.12 -14.73
C PRO A 267 22.89 -2.90 -13.85
N VAL A 268 21.87 -2.23 -13.31
CA VAL A 268 22.02 -1.03 -12.47
C VAL A 268 21.98 -1.40 -10.97
N TYR A 269 21.07 -2.29 -10.57
CA TYR A 269 20.92 -2.72 -9.19
C TYR A 269 21.20 -4.22 -9.06
N PRO A 270 22.33 -4.61 -8.45
CA PRO A 270 22.73 -6.02 -8.33
C PRO A 270 22.05 -6.76 -7.17
N GLY A 271 21.21 -6.08 -6.38
CA GLY A 271 20.48 -6.65 -5.25
C GLY A 271 19.27 -7.50 -5.66
N GLU A 272 18.48 -7.92 -4.69
CA GLU A 272 17.26 -8.68 -4.92
C GLU A 272 16.17 -7.81 -5.57
N ILE A 273 15.67 -8.21 -6.74
CA ILE A 273 14.59 -7.55 -7.48
C ILE A 273 13.37 -8.47 -7.48
N ILE A 274 12.26 -7.98 -6.95
CA ILE A 274 10.97 -8.66 -6.89
C ILE A 274 10.01 -7.95 -7.84
N LEU A 275 9.41 -8.69 -8.77
CA LEU A 275 8.29 -8.17 -9.57
C LEU A 275 6.99 -8.38 -8.80
N GLY A 276 6.33 -7.30 -8.43
CA GLY A 276 5.05 -7.34 -7.77
C GLY A 276 3.98 -8.01 -8.65
N GLU A 277 3.26 -8.94 -8.07
CA GLU A 277 2.08 -9.57 -8.66
C GLU A 277 0.90 -9.43 -7.71
N ASP A 278 -0.33 -9.38 -8.26
CA ASP A 278 -1.54 -9.28 -7.46
C ASP A 278 -1.61 -10.45 -6.45
N LEU A 279 -1.95 -10.12 -5.22
CA LEU A 279 -2.08 -11.02 -4.06
C LEU A 279 -0.76 -11.65 -3.58
N MET A 280 0.39 -11.22 -4.11
CA MET A 280 1.71 -11.64 -3.64
C MET A 280 1.94 -11.19 -2.21
N ARG A 281 2.56 -12.06 -1.41
CA ARG A 281 2.99 -11.80 -0.03
C ARG A 281 4.50 -11.78 0.05
N VAL A 282 5.03 -10.80 0.75
CA VAL A 282 6.48 -10.61 0.94
C VAL A 282 6.74 -10.32 2.42
N THR A 283 7.62 -11.08 3.04
CA THR A 283 8.11 -10.79 4.40
C THR A 283 9.10 -9.63 4.34
N ILE A 284 8.89 -8.64 5.21
CA ILE A 284 9.75 -7.46 5.33
C ILE A 284 10.99 -7.79 6.16
#